data_edb300c68710015235219127f17a02e6
#
_entry.id   edb300c68710015235219127f17a02e6
#
_cell.length_a   1.000
_cell.length_b   1.000
_cell.length_c   1.000
_cell.angle_alpha   90.00
_cell.angle_beta   90.00
_cell.angle_gamma   90.00
#
_symmetry.space_group_name_H-M   'P 1'
#
loop_
_entity.id
_entity.type
_entity.pdbx_description
1 polymer ?
#
loop_
_entity_poly.entity_id
_entity_poly.type
_entity_poly.pdbx_seq_one_letter_code
_entity_poly.pdbx_strand_id
1 'polypeptide(L)'
;WLAYVLHKGVINCYLDDTNKVADALKEVQPHYMCVVPRLLEKIYTKIYENVTKQSVFKRFIFSFVVKNAKKAIKAKQENKKISFFTQKILKFGDKKVFQKLRQALGGNIEMIPCGGATLEPSIGLFFHAIGVNVKLGYGMTETTATISCWNDQFNSASVGTILPNIQVKIGENNEILVKGGSVTKGYYNNPEETAKSFTEEGFLRTGDAGNIDENGNIFITDRIKELMKTSNGKYIAPQQ
;
A
#
# COMPACT_ATOMS: atom_id res chain seq x y z
N TRP A 1 -11.59 4.23 10.84
CA TRP A 1 -10.94 3.15 11.60
C TRP A 1 -11.40 3.14 13.06
N LEU A 2 -11.20 4.21 13.83
CA LEU A 2 -11.53 4.26 15.26
C LEU A 2 -12.97 3.83 15.56
N ALA A 3 -13.95 4.37 14.84
CA ALA A 3 -15.36 4.02 15.02
C ALA A 3 -15.62 2.51 14.76
N TYR A 4 -14.95 1.92 13.78
CA TYR A 4 -15.07 0.50 13.48
C TYR A 4 -14.48 -0.39 14.58
N VAL A 5 -13.28 -0.09 15.07
CA VAL A 5 -12.63 -0.91 16.13
C VAL A 5 -13.39 -0.80 17.46
N LEU A 6 -13.92 0.38 17.78
CA LEU A 6 -14.79 0.57 18.96
C LEU A 6 -16.09 -0.23 18.82
N HIS A 7 -16.74 -0.19 17.66
CA HIS A 7 -17.95 -0.97 17.39
C HIS A 7 -17.71 -2.49 17.51
N LYS A 8 -16.53 -2.96 17.13
CA LYS A 8 -16.16 -4.39 17.24
C LYS A 8 -15.60 -4.81 18.59
N GLY A 9 -15.47 -3.89 19.56
CA GLY A 9 -14.90 -4.18 20.87
C GLY A 9 -13.40 -4.53 20.83
N VAL A 10 -12.69 -4.02 19.83
CA VAL A 10 -11.24 -4.26 19.65
C VAL A 10 -10.46 -3.39 20.63
N ILE A 11 -9.41 -3.96 21.24
CA ILE A 11 -8.49 -3.21 22.09
C ILE A 11 -7.67 -2.28 21.19
N ASN A 12 -7.73 -0.99 21.48
CA ASN A 12 -7.04 0.04 20.72
C ASN A 12 -5.86 0.58 21.54
N CYS A 13 -4.64 0.40 21.03
CA CYS A 13 -3.42 0.85 21.67
C CYS A 13 -2.90 2.09 20.95
N TYR A 14 -2.54 3.11 21.72
CA TYR A 14 -2.00 4.36 21.21
C TYR A 14 -0.53 4.49 21.59
N LEU A 15 0.26 5.05 20.70
CA LEU A 15 1.67 5.33 20.90
C LEU A 15 1.91 6.82 20.66
N ASP A 16 2.42 7.52 21.65
CA ASP A 16 2.73 8.96 21.63
C ASP A 16 4.07 9.26 20.94
N ASP A 17 5.04 8.35 21.04
CA ASP A 17 6.38 8.50 20.48
C ASP A 17 6.64 7.46 19.38
N THR A 18 6.64 7.91 18.13
CA THR A 18 6.90 7.06 16.96
C THR A 18 8.29 6.40 16.94
N ASN A 19 9.25 6.90 17.75
CA ASN A 19 10.57 6.26 17.84
C ASN A 19 10.53 4.97 18.66
N LYS A 20 9.51 4.78 19.49
CA LYS A 20 9.29 3.59 20.32
C LYS A 20 8.49 2.49 19.63
N VAL A 21 8.13 2.65 18.34
CA VAL A 21 7.30 1.66 17.60
C VAL A 21 7.87 0.25 17.70
N ALA A 22 9.18 0.06 17.59
CA ALA A 22 9.79 -1.26 17.62
C ALA A 22 9.63 -2.00 18.96
N ASP A 23 9.66 -1.26 20.06
CA ASP A 23 9.47 -1.83 21.41
C ASP A 23 7.97 -2.03 21.69
N ALA A 24 7.13 -1.07 21.32
CA ALA A 24 5.68 -1.19 21.44
C ALA A 24 5.13 -2.40 20.65
N LEU A 25 5.67 -2.68 19.46
CA LEU A 25 5.26 -3.86 18.67
C LEU A 25 5.56 -5.19 19.39
N LYS A 26 6.66 -5.28 20.12
CA LYS A 26 7.02 -6.48 20.89
C LYS A 26 6.15 -6.62 22.14
N GLU A 27 5.82 -5.52 22.79
CA GLU A 27 5.00 -5.49 24.00
C GLU A 27 3.53 -5.75 23.70
N VAL A 28 2.96 -5.01 22.74
CA VAL A 28 1.53 -5.06 22.39
C VAL A 28 1.19 -6.26 21.51
N GLN A 29 2.11 -6.72 20.65
CA GLN A 29 1.91 -7.80 19.70
C GLN A 29 0.61 -7.64 18.89
N PRO A 30 0.43 -6.52 18.16
CA PRO A 30 -0.84 -6.19 17.54
C PRO A 30 -1.19 -7.16 16.40
N HIS A 31 -2.49 -7.38 16.17
CA HIS A 31 -3.00 -8.09 15.00
C HIS A 31 -3.13 -7.15 13.80
N TYR A 32 -3.44 -5.88 14.05
CA TYR A 32 -3.64 -4.85 13.03
C TYR A 32 -2.86 -3.59 13.40
N MET A 33 -2.15 -3.02 12.45
CA MET A 33 -1.43 -1.76 12.63
C MET A 33 -1.59 -0.88 11.40
N CYS A 34 -2.31 0.23 11.52
CA CYS A 34 -2.39 1.22 10.45
C CYS A 34 -1.09 2.00 10.35
N VAL A 35 -0.56 2.13 9.13
CA VAL A 35 0.72 2.78 8.88
C VAL A 35 0.68 3.71 7.67
N VAL A 36 1.66 4.59 7.61
CA VAL A 36 2.01 5.31 6.38
C VAL A 36 3.22 4.62 5.70
N PRO A 37 3.40 4.75 4.38
CA PRO A 37 4.51 4.15 3.63
C PRO A 37 5.88 4.37 4.27
N ARG A 38 6.14 5.57 4.77
CA ARG A 38 7.41 5.94 5.43
C ARG A 38 7.81 5.01 6.58
N LEU A 39 6.84 4.49 7.33
CA LEU A 39 7.14 3.54 8.41
C LEU A 39 7.58 2.19 7.84
N LEU A 40 6.93 1.69 6.80
CA LEU A 40 7.33 0.45 6.11
C LEU A 40 8.72 0.58 5.50
N GLU A 41 9.05 1.73 4.90
CA GLU A 41 10.39 2.04 4.37
C GLU A 41 11.46 1.99 5.48
N LYS A 42 11.19 2.62 6.63
CA LYS A 42 12.09 2.56 7.79
C LYS A 42 12.31 1.13 8.29
N ILE A 43 11.25 0.35 8.41
CA ILE A 43 11.32 -1.06 8.83
C ILE A 43 12.13 -1.86 7.81
N TYR A 44 11.86 -1.70 6.51
CA TYR A 44 12.58 -2.33 5.42
C TYR A 44 14.08 -2.03 5.48
N THR A 45 14.45 -0.76 5.56
CA THR A 45 15.83 -0.30 5.66
C THR A 45 16.51 -0.91 6.88
N LYS A 46 15.85 -0.90 8.04
CA LYS A 46 16.39 -1.48 9.27
C LYS A 46 16.63 -2.98 9.20
N ILE A 47 15.75 -3.71 8.52
CA ILE A 47 15.94 -5.15 8.25
C ILE A 47 17.21 -5.36 7.43
N TYR A 48 17.39 -4.61 6.35
CA TYR A 48 18.58 -4.76 5.48
C TYR A 48 19.86 -4.32 6.19
N GLU A 49 19.86 -3.24 6.96
CA GLU A 49 21.01 -2.86 7.81
C GLU A 49 21.39 -3.97 8.79
N ASN A 50 20.41 -4.62 9.42
CA ASN A 50 20.69 -5.74 10.33
C ASN A 50 21.24 -6.97 9.58
N VAL A 51 20.77 -7.20 8.37
CA VAL A 51 21.27 -8.28 7.50
C VAL A 51 22.71 -8.01 7.08
N THR A 52 23.09 -6.77 6.75
CA THR A 52 24.48 -6.43 6.36
C THR A 52 25.49 -6.70 7.48
N LYS A 53 25.07 -6.63 8.74
CA LYS A 53 25.90 -6.96 9.93
C LYS A 53 26.06 -8.46 10.18
N GLN A 54 25.36 -9.32 9.45
CA GLN A 54 25.45 -10.78 9.59
C GLN A 54 26.61 -11.35 8.76
N SER A 55 27.00 -12.61 9.08
CA SER A 55 28.00 -13.33 8.28
C SER A 55 27.60 -13.45 6.81
N VAL A 56 28.59 -13.55 5.92
CA VAL A 56 28.40 -13.69 4.46
C VAL A 56 27.40 -14.81 4.13
N PHE A 57 27.51 -15.94 4.81
CA PHE A 57 26.61 -17.07 4.61
C PHE A 57 25.15 -16.76 4.96
N LYS A 58 24.90 -16.10 6.09
CA LYS A 58 23.53 -15.69 6.48
C LYS A 58 22.95 -14.66 5.50
N ARG A 59 23.78 -13.73 5.03
CA ARG A 59 23.40 -12.74 4.01
C ARG A 59 22.99 -13.43 2.70
N PHE A 60 23.78 -14.41 2.28
CA PHE A 60 23.47 -15.20 1.07
C PHE A 60 22.13 -15.94 1.23
N ILE A 61 21.91 -16.66 2.35
CA ILE A 61 20.64 -17.35 2.63
C ILE A 61 19.48 -16.37 2.59
N PHE A 62 19.58 -15.22 3.27
CA PHE A 62 18.53 -14.22 3.29
C PHE A 62 18.19 -13.75 1.87
N SER A 63 19.19 -13.33 1.10
CA SER A 63 19.01 -12.86 -0.27
C SER A 63 18.39 -13.92 -1.18
N PHE A 64 18.87 -15.16 -1.07
CA PHE A 64 18.36 -16.29 -1.85
C PHE A 64 16.90 -16.59 -1.55
N VAL A 65 16.53 -16.65 -0.27
CA VAL A 65 15.16 -16.95 0.16
C VAL A 65 14.21 -15.81 -0.22
N VAL A 66 14.57 -14.55 0.03
CA VAL A 66 13.76 -13.39 -0.34
C VAL A 66 13.55 -13.30 -1.86
N LYS A 67 14.61 -13.53 -2.66
CA LYS A 67 14.51 -13.55 -4.12
C LYS A 67 13.52 -14.61 -4.61
N ASN A 68 13.56 -15.83 -4.06
CA ASN A 68 12.63 -16.88 -4.43
C ASN A 68 11.19 -16.58 -3.97
N ALA A 69 11.02 -15.98 -2.79
CA ALA A 69 9.71 -15.56 -2.30
C ALA A 69 9.09 -14.46 -3.18
N LYS A 70 9.85 -13.43 -3.55
CA LYS A 70 9.39 -12.39 -4.49
C LYS A 70 9.01 -12.98 -5.85
N LYS A 71 9.78 -13.96 -6.37
CA LYS A 71 9.42 -14.67 -7.62
C LYS A 71 8.12 -15.48 -7.48
N ALA A 72 7.91 -16.13 -6.34
CA ALA A 72 6.71 -16.90 -6.09
C ALA A 72 5.45 -16.00 -6.03
N ILE A 73 5.55 -14.82 -5.39
CA ILE A 73 4.46 -13.84 -5.39
C ILE A 73 4.14 -13.38 -6.82
N LYS A 74 5.16 -13.01 -7.61
CA LYS A 74 4.95 -12.61 -9.02
C LYS A 74 4.33 -13.73 -9.86
N ALA A 75 4.79 -14.96 -9.69
CA ALA A 75 4.19 -16.12 -10.38
C ALA A 75 2.71 -16.30 -10.01
N LYS A 76 2.35 -16.10 -8.73
CA LYS A 76 0.97 -16.14 -8.27
C LYS A 76 0.12 -15.03 -8.92
N GLN A 77 0.67 -13.81 -9.04
CA GLN A 77 0.01 -12.69 -9.74
C GLN A 77 -0.31 -13.02 -11.23
N GLU A 78 0.60 -13.77 -11.87
CA GLU A 78 0.47 -14.21 -13.25
C GLU A 78 -0.29 -15.54 -13.40
N ASN A 79 -0.95 -16.03 -12.35
CA ASN A 79 -1.62 -17.34 -12.30
C ASN A 79 -0.72 -18.54 -12.70
N LYS A 80 0.61 -18.40 -12.51
CA LYS A 80 1.59 -19.45 -12.82
C LYS A 80 1.81 -20.38 -11.63
N LYS A 81 1.99 -21.67 -11.89
CA LYS A 81 2.31 -22.66 -10.87
C LYS A 81 3.73 -22.44 -10.33
N ILE A 82 3.87 -22.53 -9.02
CA ILE A 82 5.18 -22.46 -8.32
C ILE A 82 5.78 -23.87 -8.31
N SER A 83 7.06 -24.00 -8.72
CA SER A 83 7.74 -25.28 -8.75
C SER A 83 7.87 -25.91 -7.36
N PHE A 84 7.87 -27.22 -7.27
CA PHE A 84 8.04 -27.96 -6.01
C PHE A 84 9.32 -27.59 -5.27
N PHE A 85 10.40 -27.34 -6.00
CA PHE A 85 11.67 -26.91 -5.43
C PHE A 85 11.57 -25.54 -4.77
N THR A 86 10.90 -24.58 -5.44
CA THR A 86 10.63 -23.26 -4.86
C THR A 86 9.78 -23.38 -3.60
N GLN A 87 8.78 -24.25 -3.56
CA GLN A 87 7.96 -24.46 -2.36
C GLN A 87 8.81 -24.97 -1.17
N LYS A 88 9.77 -25.87 -1.40
CA LYS A 88 10.70 -26.31 -0.34
C LYS A 88 11.59 -25.19 0.17
N ILE A 89 12.12 -24.35 -0.74
CA ILE A 89 12.91 -23.17 -0.36
C ILE A 89 12.07 -22.23 0.50
N LEU A 90 10.81 -21.98 0.13
CA LEU A 90 9.91 -21.10 0.89
C LEU A 90 9.61 -21.66 2.28
N LYS A 91 9.32 -22.96 2.42
CA LYS A 91 9.13 -23.60 3.74
C LYS A 91 10.36 -23.49 4.64
N PHE A 92 11.54 -23.71 4.09
CA PHE A 92 12.80 -23.53 4.82
C PHE A 92 12.99 -22.06 5.21
N GLY A 93 12.80 -21.15 4.26
CA GLY A 93 12.94 -19.71 4.45
C GLY A 93 11.96 -19.17 5.48
N ASP A 94 10.73 -19.64 5.48
CA ASP A 94 9.73 -19.25 6.46
C ASP A 94 10.21 -19.56 7.88
N LYS A 95 10.59 -20.82 8.15
CA LYS A 95 11.03 -21.26 9.48
C LYS A 95 12.32 -20.59 9.96
N LYS A 96 13.28 -20.33 9.08
CA LYS A 96 14.64 -19.87 9.46
C LYS A 96 14.84 -18.37 9.36
N VAL A 97 14.07 -17.70 8.49
CA VAL A 97 14.24 -16.28 8.15
C VAL A 97 12.96 -15.48 8.42
N PHE A 98 11.85 -15.81 7.76
CA PHE A 98 10.66 -14.93 7.76
C PHE A 98 9.96 -14.91 9.10
N GLN A 99 9.87 -16.04 9.80
CA GLN A 99 9.29 -16.10 11.14
C GLN A 99 9.99 -15.12 12.11
N LYS A 100 11.32 -15.01 12.04
CA LYS A 100 12.08 -14.07 12.88
C LYS A 100 11.78 -12.62 12.53
N LEU A 101 11.58 -12.31 11.24
CA LEU A 101 11.20 -10.96 10.80
C LEU A 101 9.80 -10.61 11.28
N ARG A 102 8.84 -11.54 11.17
CA ARG A 102 7.48 -11.34 11.70
C ARG A 102 7.46 -11.20 13.21
N GLN A 103 8.27 -11.96 13.94
CA GLN A 103 8.42 -11.80 15.40
C GLN A 103 8.96 -10.42 15.80
N ALA A 104 9.86 -9.84 15.00
CA ALA A 104 10.33 -8.47 15.22
C ALA A 104 9.23 -7.41 15.03
N LEU A 105 8.15 -7.77 14.32
CA LEU A 105 6.95 -6.96 14.15
C LEU A 105 5.84 -7.29 15.18
N GLY A 106 6.17 -8.03 16.24
CA GLY A 106 5.22 -8.45 17.27
C GLY A 106 4.71 -9.89 17.13
N GLY A 107 4.88 -10.52 15.97
CA GLY A 107 4.55 -11.93 15.72
C GLY A 107 3.10 -12.22 15.34
N ASN A 108 2.15 -11.40 15.76
CA ASN A 108 0.71 -11.63 15.61
C ASN A 108 0.05 -10.79 14.50
N ILE A 109 0.83 -10.00 13.75
CA ILE A 109 0.27 -9.15 12.70
C ILE A 109 -0.42 -9.97 11.61
N GLU A 110 -1.71 -9.78 11.46
CA GLU A 110 -2.55 -10.35 10.40
C GLU A 110 -2.64 -9.44 9.19
N MET A 111 -2.74 -8.11 9.41
CA MET A 111 -2.88 -7.14 8.35
C MET A 111 -2.28 -5.79 8.75
N ILE A 112 -1.64 -5.13 7.78
CA ILE A 112 -1.15 -3.76 7.90
C ILE A 112 -1.85 -2.87 6.86
N PRO A 113 -2.94 -2.18 7.22
CA PRO A 113 -3.48 -1.11 6.38
C PRO A 113 -2.43 -0.01 6.19
N CYS A 114 -2.18 0.37 4.95
CA CYS A 114 -1.19 1.38 4.59
C CYS A 114 -1.81 2.38 3.61
N GLY A 115 -1.59 3.66 3.80
CA GLY A 115 -2.13 4.70 2.91
C GLY A 115 -1.59 6.08 3.20
N GLY A 116 -2.08 7.08 2.46
CA GLY A 116 -1.73 8.48 2.62
C GLY A 116 -0.51 8.95 1.81
N ALA A 117 0.23 8.04 1.18
CA ALA A 117 1.30 8.33 0.24
C ALA A 117 1.60 7.11 -0.65
N THR A 118 2.41 7.30 -1.68
CA THR A 118 2.87 6.21 -2.55
C THR A 118 3.81 5.27 -1.77
N LEU A 119 3.58 3.98 -1.90
CA LEU A 119 4.49 2.94 -1.40
C LEU A 119 5.30 2.38 -2.58
N GLU A 120 6.62 2.38 -2.44
CA GLU A 120 7.50 1.82 -3.47
C GLU A 120 7.18 0.32 -3.69
N PRO A 121 6.91 -0.11 -4.96
CA PRO A 121 6.43 -1.46 -5.27
C PRO A 121 7.31 -2.59 -4.74
N SER A 122 8.63 -2.40 -4.72
CA SER A 122 9.58 -3.42 -4.24
C SER A 122 9.48 -3.64 -2.74
N ILE A 123 9.09 -2.62 -1.97
CA ILE A 123 8.88 -2.69 -0.53
C ILE A 123 7.57 -3.44 -0.23
N GLY A 124 6.48 -3.09 -0.92
CA GLY A 124 5.23 -3.84 -0.82
C GLY A 124 5.42 -5.32 -1.13
N LEU A 125 6.09 -5.61 -2.26
CA LEU A 125 6.44 -6.97 -2.65
C LEU A 125 7.31 -7.70 -1.61
N PHE A 126 8.23 -7.00 -0.96
CA PHE A 126 9.06 -7.58 0.11
C PHE A 126 8.21 -8.01 1.31
N PHE A 127 7.33 -7.14 1.81
CA PHE A 127 6.48 -7.48 2.96
C PHE A 127 5.56 -8.66 2.66
N HIS A 128 4.93 -8.69 1.50
CA HIS A 128 4.15 -9.86 1.07
C HIS A 128 5.00 -11.12 0.95
N ALA A 129 6.24 -11.01 0.42
CA ALA A 129 7.16 -12.14 0.29
C ALA A 129 7.57 -12.76 1.64
N ILE A 130 7.67 -11.97 2.71
CA ILE A 130 7.95 -12.46 4.07
C ILE A 130 6.69 -12.86 4.84
N GLY A 131 5.52 -12.84 4.19
CA GLY A 131 4.24 -13.24 4.78
C GLY A 131 3.56 -12.17 5.64
N VAL A 132 3.89 -10.89 5.44
CA VAL A 132 3.20 -9.75 6.07
C VAL A 132 2.18 -9.20 5.10
N ASN A 133 0.91 -9.26 5.47
CA ASN A 133 -0.21 -8.84 4.63
C ASN A 133 -0.39 -7.31 4.69
N VAL A 134 0.34 -6.58 3.86
CA VAL A 134 0.14 -5.13 3.68
C VAL A 134 -1.04 -4.91 2.75
N LYS A 135 -1.97 -4.03 3.12
CA LYS A 135 -3.10 -3.60 2.32
C LYS A 135 -2.96 -2.11 2.01
N LEU A 136 -2.34 -1.80 0.88
CA LEU A 136 -2.24 -0.41 0.42
C LEU A 136 -3.61 0.06 -0.03
N GLY A 137 -4.05 1.21 0.49
CA GLY A 137 -5.26 1.90 0.09
C GLY A 137 -4.95 3.24 -0.56
N TYR A 138 -5.69 3.56 -1.61
CA TYR A 138 -5.67 4.86 -2.27
C TYR A 138 -6.97 5.60 -2.02
N GLY A 139 -6.87 6.88 -1.78
CA GLY A 139 -7.97 7.79 -1.62
C GLY A 139 -7.53 9.12 -1.03
N MET A 140 -8.49 9.94 -0.71
CA MET A 140 -8.29 11.31 -0.23
C MET A 140 -9.33 11.65 0.83
N THR A 141 -9.18 12.77 1.50
CA THR A 141 -10.14 13.23 2.52
C THR A 141 -11.56 13.35 1.95
N GLU A 142 -11.67 13.85 0.73
CA GLU A 142 -12.91 14.05 0.00
C GLU A 142 -13.62 12.74 -0.38
N THR A 143 -12.95 11.59 -0.28
CA THR A 143 -13.54 10.26 -0.51
C THR A 143 -13.72 9.45 0.78
N THR A 144 -13.66 10.10 1.93
CA THR A 144 -13.74 9.45 3.26
C THR A 144 -12.72 8.31 3.36
N ALA A 145 -11.47 8.62 3.03
CA ALA A 145 -10.26 7.83 2.99
C ALA A 145 -10.06 6.96 1.74
N THR A 146 -10.89 5.95 1.43
CA THR A 146 -10.44 4.90 0.52
C THR A 146 -11.32 4.75 -0.72
N ILE A 147 -10.71 4.84 -1.90
CA ILE A 147 -11.30 4.57 -3.23
C ILE A 147 -11.00 3.13 -3.64
N SER A 148 -9.74 2.70 -3.47
CA SER A 148 -9.27 1.36 -3.82
C SER A 148 -8.34 0.80 -2.76
N CYS A 149 -8.20 -0.51 -2.74
CA CYS A 149 -7.32 -1.20 -1.80
C CYS A 149 -6.77 -2.50 -2.41
N TRP A 150 -5.53 -2.88 -2.05
CA TRP A 150 -5.02 -4.20 -2.37
C TRP A 150 -5.91 -5.28 -1.75
N ASN A 151 -6.37 -6.18 -2.58
CA ASN A 151 -7.13 -7.37 -2.18
C ASN A 151 -6.21 -8.61 -2.16
N ASP A 152 -6.80 -9.80 -2.22
CA ASP A 152 -6.05 -11.06 -2.23
C ASP A 152 -5.33 -11.32 -3.57
N GLN A 153 -5.75 -10.63 -4.64
CA GLN A 153 -5.04 -10.58 -5.93
C GLN A 153 -4.04 -9.42 -5.94
N PHE A 154 -3.14 -9.43 -4.97
CA PHE A 154 -2.14 -8.39 -4.77
C PHE A 154 -1.33 -8.09 -6.05
N ASN A 155 -1.31 -6.81 -6.46
CA ASN A 155 -0.45 -6.28 -7.51
C ASN A 155 0.35 -5.09 -6.95
N SER A 156 1.67 -5.26 -6.79
CA SER A 156 2.53 -4.25 -6.17
C SER A 156 2.67 -2.96 -6.95
N ALA A 157 2.36 -2.97 -8.26
CA ALA A 157 2.41 -1.79 -9.12
C ALA A 157 1.13 -0.96 -9.09
N SER A 158 0.02 -1.52 -8.57
CA SER A 158 -1.28 -0.83 -8.46
C SER A 158 -1.50 -0.29 -7.04
N VAL A 159 -2.49 0.58 -6.91
CA VAL A 159 -3.04 1.01 -5.61
C VAL A 159 -4.30 0.20 -5.24
N GLY A 160 -4.48 -0.95 -5.86
CA GLY A 160 -5.51 -1.94 -5.58
C GLY A 160 -6.76 -1.79 -6.45
N THR A 161 -7.72 -2.65 -6.17
CA THR A 161 -9.00 -2.69 -6.85
C THR A 161 -10.00 -1.73 -6.23
N ILE A 162 -10.91 -1.22 -7.05
CA ILE A 162 -11.98 -0.30 -6.65
C ILE A 162 -12.85 -0.96 -5.57
N LEU A 163 -13.16 -0.21 -4.51
CA LEU A 163 -14.03 -0.70 -3.45
C LEU A 163 -15.50 -0.80 -3.91
N PRO A 164 -16.29 -1.70 -3.32
CA PRO A 164 -17.72 -1.80 -3.58
C PRO A 164 -18.43 -0.45 -3.38
N ASN A 165 -19.44 -0.17 -4.22
CA ASN A 165 -20.24 1.06 -4.20
C ASN A 165 -19.49 2.36 -4.54
N ILE A 166 -18.28 2.25 -5.09
CA ILE A 166 -17.52 3.37 -5.67
C ILE A 166 -17.46 3.17 -7.18
N GLN A 167 -17.73 4.22 -7.92
CA GLN A 167 -17.56 4.29 -9.37
C GLN A 167 -16.30 5.09 -9.66
N VAL A 168 -15.45 4.55 -10.51
CA VAL A 168 -14.23 5.23 -10.98
C VAL A 168 -14.24 5.24 -12.50
N LYS A 169 -13.94 6.37 -13.10
CA LYS A 169 -13.69 6.49 -14.54
C LYS A 169 -12.45 7.34 -14.80
N ILE A 170 -11.88 7.17 -15.95
CA ILE A 170 -10.76 8.00 -16.42
C ILE A 170 -11.32 9.10 -17.28
N GLY A 171 -11.04 10.34 -16.91
CA GLY A 171 -11.45 11.57 -17.61
C GLY A 171 -10.36 12.12 -18.53
N GLU A 172 -10.47 13.40 -18.86
CA GLU A 172 -9.47 14.12 -19.63
C GLU A 172 -8.12 14.14 -18.90
N ASN A 173 -7.03 14.19 -19.66
CA ASN A 173 -5.65 14.11 -19.11
C ASN A 173 -5.37 12.90 -18.24
N ASN A 174 -6.08 11.81 -18.47
CA ASN A 174 -6.06 10.59 -17.66
C ASN A 174 -6.44 10.81 -16.18
N GLU A 175 -7.21 11.86 -15.86
CA GLU A 175 -7.63 12.15 -14.50
C GLU A 175 -8.53 11.03 -13.96
N ILE A 176 -8.23 10.58 -12.75
CA ILE A 176 -9.09 9.64 -12.01
C ILE A 176 -10.29 10.40 -11.47
N LEU A 177 -11.47 10.01 -11.88
CA LEU A 177 -12.75 10.62 -11.48
C LEU A 177 -13.53 9.60 -10.64
N VAL A 178 -14.09 10.08 -9.50
CA VAL A 178 -14.69 9.18 -8.49
C VAL A 178 -16.09 9.64 -8.12
N LYS A 179 -17.02 8.70 -7.99
CA LYS A 179 -18.39 8.91 -7.53
C LYS A 179 -18.83 7.80 -6.59
N GLY A 180 -19.55 8.12 -5.53
CA GLY A 180 -20.05 7.11 -4.58
C GLY A 180 -20.52 7.72 -3.27
N GLY A 181 -21.08 6.89 -2.41
CA GLY A 181 -21.64 7.33 -1.13
C GLY A 181 -20.61 7.86 -0.12
N SER A 182 -19.32 7.51 -0.30
CA SER A 182 -18.21 8.00 0.52
C SER A 182 -17.62 9.32 0.03
N VAL A 183 -18.03 9.81 -1.15
CA VAL A 183 -17.54 11.07 -1.71
C VAL A 183 -18.22 12.23 -1.01
N THR A 184 -17.46 13.27 -0.64
CA THR A 184 -17.99 14.49 -0.04
C THR A 184 -19.05 15.14 -0.94
N LYS A 185 -19.94 15.90 -0.33
CA LYS A 185 -20.92 16.73 -1.07
C LYS A 185 -20.34 18.09 -1.50
N GLY A 186 -19.16 18.44 -0.97
CA GLY A 186 -18.48 19.69 -1.26
C GLY A 186 -17.74 20.26 -0.06
N TYR A 187 -17.21 21.46 -0.22
CA TYR A 187 -16.47 22.18 0.80
C TYR A 187 -17.39 23.14 1.56
N TYR A 188 -17.28 23.14 2.87
CA TYR A 188 -18.09 24.00 3.74
C TYR A 188 -17.85 25.48 3.42
N ASN A 189 -18.94 26.23 3.20
CA ASN A 189 -18.94 27.64 2.82
C ASN A 189 -18.05 28.01 1.62
N ASN A 190 -17.77 27.06 0.72
CA ASN A 190 -16.97 27.31 -0.47
C ASN A 190 -17.63 26.71 -1.73
N PRO A 191 -18.71 27.33 -2.23
CA PRO A 191 -19.43 26.81 -3.39
C PRO A 191 -18.63 26.88 -4.69
N GLU A 192 -17.74 27.86 -4.84
CA GLU A 192 -16.91 28.01 -6.04
C GLU A 192 -15.92 26.84 -6.17
N GLU A 193 -15.21 26.48 -5.10
CA GLU A 193 -14.27 25.37 -5.11
C GLU A 193 -15.02 24.04 -5.22
N THR A 194 -16.19 23.94 -4.59
CA THR A 194 -17.07 22.78 -4.75
C THR A 194 -17.44 22.58 -6.21
N ALA A 195 -17.90 23.63 -6.92
CA ALA A 195 -18.27 23.53 -8.32
C ALA A 195 -17.09 23.10 -9.23
N LYS A 196 -15.88 23.60 -8.97
CA LYS A 196 -14.67 23.22 -9.72
C LYS A 196 -14.25 21.77 -9.48
N SER A 197 -14.54 21.23 -8.29
CA SER A 197 -14.10 19.90 -7.89
C SER A 197 -14.96 18.77 -8.44
N PHE A 198 -16.09 19.08 -9.05
CA PHE A 198 -16.98 18.07 -9.62
C PHE A 198 -17.18 18.27 -11.13
N THR A 199 -17.39 17.17 -11.83
CA THR A 199 -17.86 17.20 -13.21
C THR A 199 -19.37 17.45 -13.25
N GLU A 200 -19.92 17.81 -14.43
CA GLU A 200 -21.37 17.95 -14.63
C GLU A 200 -22.14 16.67 -14.30
N GLU A 201 -21.53 15.49 -14.49
CA GLU A 201 -22.09 14.19 -14.13
C GLU A 201 -22.00 13.88 -12.62
N GLY A 202 -21.41 14.76 -11.82
CA GLY A 202 -21.25 14.61 -10.36
C GLY A 202 -20.12 13.65 -9.94
N PHE A 203 -19.08 13.48 -10.76
CA PHE A 203 -17.84 12.82 -10.35
C PHE A 203 -16.88 13.83 -9.73
N LEU A 204 -16.30 13.49 -8.60
CA LEU A 204 -15.20 14.23 -7.97
C LEU A 204 -13.94 14.10 -8.83
N ARG A 205 -13.28 15.21 -9.09
CA ARG A 205 -11.95 15.30 -9.70
C ARG A 205 -10.90 15.07 -8.63
N THR A 206 -10.14 13.97 -8.74
CA THR A 206 -9.12 13.67 -7.71
C THR A 206 -7.88 14.52 -7.85
N GLY A 207 -7.59 15.00 -9.07
CA GLY A 207 -6.34 15.66 -9.42
C GLY A 207 -5.17 14.67 -9.56
N ASP A 208 -5.43 13.38 -9.50
CA ASP A 208 -4.44 12.31 -9.78
C ASP A 208 -4.70 11.74 -11.18
N ALA A 209 -3.63 11.53 -11.95
CA ALA A 209 -3.68 10.85 -13.24
C ALA A 209 -3.39 9.36 -13.07
N GLY A 210 -4.06 8.54 -13.90
CA GLY A 210 -3.86 7.10 -13.83
C GLY A 210 -4.63 6.33 -14.89
N ASN A 211 -4.62 5.02 -14.73
CA ASN A 211 -5.39 4.09 -15.55
C ASN A 211 -5.99 2.97 -14.71
N ILE A 212 -6.91 2.23 -15.31
CA ILE A 212 -7.60 1.08 -14.69
C ILE A 212 -7.40 -0.10 -15.64
N ASP A 213 -6.95 -1.24 -15.11
CA ASP A 213 -6.86 -2.47 -15.88
C ASP A 213 -8.21 -3.21 -15.95
N GLU A 214 -8.26 -4.29 -16.74
CA GLU A 214 -9.44 -5.15 -16.91
C GLU A 214 -9.91 -5.85 -15.62
N ASN A 215 -9.05 -5.94 -14.61
CA ASN A 215 -9.35 -6.50 -13.30
C ASN A 215 -9.81 -5.44 -12.29
N GLY A 216 -9.95 -4.18 -12.71
CA GLY A 216 -10.34 -3.05 -11.86
C GLY A 216 -9.23 -2.54 -10.94
N ASN A 217 -7.97 -2.88 -11.19
CA ASN A 217 -6.84 -2.28 -10.46
C ASN A 217 -6.59 -0.86 -10.96
N ILE A 218 -6.39 0.06 -10.04
CA ILE A 218 -6.01 1.45 -10.32
C ILE A 218 -4.48 1.56 -10.27
N PHE A 219 -3.91 2.22 -11.27
CA PHE A 219 -2.50 2.57 -11.35
C PHE A 219 -2.39 4.09 -11.42
N ILE A 220 -1.79 4.70 -10.40
CA ILE A 220 -1.51 6.14 -10.38
C ILE A 220 -0.22 6.37 -11.15
N THR A 221 -0.26 7.27 -12.12
CA THR A 221 0.90 7.64 -12.93
C THR A 221 1.51 8.97 -12.51
N ASP A 222 0.66 9.92 -12.08
CA ASP A 222 1.13 11.26 -11.74
C ASP A 222 0.11 12.05 -10.92
N ARG A 223 0.50 13.27 -10.46
CA ARG A 223 -0.41 14.27 -9.91
C ARG A 223 -0.59 15.42 -10.89
N ILE A 224 -1.81 15.65 -11.36
CA ILE A 224 -2.12 16.67 -12.36
C ILE A 224 -1.77 18.08 -11.86
N LYS A 225 -2.00 18.35 -10.57
CA LYS A 225 -1.70 19.65 -9.94
C LYS A 225 -0.19 19.93 -9.77
N GLU A 226 0.64 18.90 -9.82
CA GLU A 226 2.10 18.99 -9.69
C GLU A 226 2.82 18.95 -11.04
N LEU A 227 2.09 18.75 -12.15
CA LEU A 227 2.65 18.74 -13.49
C LEU A 227 3.10 20.15 -13.88
N MET A 228 4.39 20.36 -14.02
CA MET A 228 4.94 21.60 -14.61
C MET A 228 4.82 21.55 -16.14
N LYS A 229 4.09 22.50 -16.71
CA LYS A 229 4.01 22.65 -18.16
C LYS A 229 5.26 23.37 -18.65
N THR A 230 6.10 22.70 -19.43
CA THR A 230 7.25 23.34 -20.08
C THR A 230 6.80 24.34 -21.14
N SER A 231 7.68 25.28 -21.52
CA SER A 231 7.43 26.25 -22.59
C SER A 231 7.07 25.61 -23.95
N ASN A 232 7.44 24.32 -24.13
CA ASN A 232 7.10 23.54 -25.33
C ASN A 232 5.78 22.75 -25.19
N GLY A 233 4.98 23.03 -24.15
CA GLY A 233 3.69 22.39 -23.95
C GLY A 233 3.75 20.96 -23.36
N LYS A 234 4.93 20.43 -23.08
CA LYS A 234 5.11 19.09 -22.48
C LYS A 234 5.00 19.18 -20.95
N TYR A 235 4.25 18.29 -20.35
CA TYR A 235 4.16 18.18 -18.89
C TYR A 235 5.34 17.37 -18.35
N ILE A 236 5.97 17.85 -17.29
CA ILE A 236 7.02 17.15 -16.54
C ILE A 236 6.57 16.95 -15.11
N ALA A 237 6.65 15.71 -14.64
CA ALA A 237 6.43 15.37 -13.23
C ALA A 237 7.69 15.73 -12.41
N PRO A 238 7.58 16.54 -11.34
CA PRO A 238 8.74 16.90 -10.52
C PRO A 238 9.32 15.76 -9.68
N GLN A 239 8.67 14.60 -9.66
CA GLN A 239 9.07 13.45 -8.82
C GLN A 239 9.75 12.31 -9.60
N GLN A 240 10.15 12.53 -10.85
CA GLN A 240 10.94 11.58 -11.64
C GLN A 240 12.40 11.99 -11.72
#